data_8ea444e83cafb64979796e2622e6ff23
#
_entry.id   8ea444e83cafb64979796e2622e6ff23
#
_cell.length_a   1.000
_cell.length_b   1.000
_cell.length_c   1.000
_cell.angle_alpha   90.00
_cell.angle_beta   90.00
_cell.angle_gamma   90.00
#
_symmetry.space_group_name_H-M   'P 1'
#
loop_
_entity.id
_entity.type
_entity.pdbx_description
1 polymer ?
#
loop_
_entity_poly.entity_id
_entity_poly.type
_entity_poly.pdbx_seq_one_letter_code
_entity_poly.pdbx_strand_id
1 'polypeptide(L)'
;MSNSAQELRKLDEGLWTLDTTFTRLGCKGSLRMTVLETAAGLVLHSPVALDEDVRNALRSLGEIAVLFAPNLFHHMYLRAAQDHFPNARVLVPKGLERKIGKFANSEIVTDKTVVADGEIEHATLSGHDLNETVLFHRRSGTLVTADLLYNYQPEHNFTEKLFFRAIGCYGVPRVAFYHRYAIRDKSGIAPFQEAVGSWPVKRIVMCHGRIVEAPEAAGIFTSAWQRFA
;
A
#
# COMPACT_ATOMS: atom_id res chain seq x y z
N MET A 1 11.17 10.01 25.08
CA MET A 1 10.41 9.88 23.83
C MET A 1 9.33 8.84 24.10
N SER A 2 8.07 9.26 24.20
CA SER A 2 6.94 8.37 24.46
C SER A 2 6.79 7.46 23.23
N ASN A 3 7.20 6.20 23.36
CA ASN A 3 6.88 5.16 22.40
C ASN A 3 5.38 4.89 22.60
N SER A 4 4.50 5.53 21.83
CA SER A 4 3.11 5.09 21.80
C SER A 4 3.12 3.66 21.28
N ALA A 5 2.59 2.73 22.10
CA ALA A 5 2.48 1.34 21.70
C ALA A 5 1.86 1.25 20.31
N GLN A 6 2.46 0.45 19.44
CA GLN A 6 1.89 0.18 18.13
C GLN A 6 0.59 -0.61 18.34
N GLU A 7 -0.49 -0.20 17.69
CA GLU A 7 -1.78 -0.86 17.81
C GLU A 7 -2.32 -1.26 16.44
N LEU A 8 -2.68 -2.54 16.32
CA LEU A 8 -3.34 -3.08 15.14
C LEU A 8 -4.83 -2.71 15.18
N ARG A 9 -5.24 -1.75 14.35
CA ARG A 9 -6.60 -1.23 14.32
C ARG A 9 -7.46 -1.99 13.32
N LYS A 10 -8.53 -2.60 13.78
CA LYS A 10 -9.54 -3.20 12.91
C LYS A 10 -10.34 -2.11 12.18
N LEU A 11 -10.42 -2.19 10.86
CA LEU A 11 -11.21 -1.29 10.01
C LEU A 11 -12.52 -1.93 9.53
N ASP A 12 -12.48 -3.23 9.25
CA ASP A 12 -13.62 -4.00 8.76
C ASP A 12 -13.40 -5.50 9.05
N GLU A 13 -14.33 -6.33 8.67
CA GLU A 13 -14.15 -7.78 8.71
C GLU A 13 -13.00 -8.19 7.77
N GLY A 14 -12.01 -8.90 8.34
CA GLY A 14 -10.82 -9.32 7.60
C GLY A 14 -9.88 -8.18 7.17
N LEU A 15 -10.00 -6.99 7.78
CA LEU A 15 -9.18 -5.82 7.42
C LEU A 15 -8.67 -5.08 8.67
N TRP A 16 -7.36 -4.96 8.81
CA TRP A 16 -6.70 -4.16 9.85
C TRP A 16 -5.63 -3.26 9.26
N THR A 17 -5.26 -2.24 10.02
CA THR A 17 -4.12 -1.37 9.72
C THR A 17 -3.23 -1.18 10.92
N LEU A 18 -1.94 -0.99 10.66
CA LEU A 18 -0.95 -0.55 11.62
C LEU A 18 -0.35 0.76 11.12
N ASP A 19 -0.66 1.84 11.83
CA ASP A 19 -0.15 3.16 11.49
C ASP A 19 1.16 3.46 12.24
N THR A 20 2.14 3.96 11.53
CA THR A 20 3.41 4.46 12.08
C THR A 20 3.79 5.76 11.40
N THR A 21 4.90 6.33 11.81
CA THR A 21 5.42 7.57 11.21
C THR A 21 6.84 7.36 10.73
N PHE A 22 7.20 8.06 9.67
CA PHE A 22 8.58 8.22 9.24
C PHE A 22 8.93 9.70 9.17
N THR A 23 10.21 10.02 9.29
CA THR A 23 10.69 11.39 9.13
C THR A 23 11.62 11.46 7.93
N ARG A 24 11.32 12.34 7.00
CA ARG A 24 12.17 12.60 5.84
C ARG A 24 12.31 14.11 5.63
N LEU A 25 13.55 14.59 5.51
CA LEU A 25 13.85 16.03 5.35
C LEU A 25 13.19 16.93 6.43
N GLY A 26 13.10 16.41 7.67
CA GLY A 26 12.47 17.15 8.78
C GLY A 26 10.93 17.14 8.79
N CYS A 27 10.28 16.56 7.79
CA CYS A 27 8.82 16.40 7.75
C CYS A 27 8.42 15.00 8.23
N LYS A 28 7.43 14.94 9.11
CA LYS A 28 6.81 13.66 9.51
C LYS A 28 5.74 13.27 8.49
N GLY A 29 5.83 12.04 8.02
CA GLY A 29 4.83 11.42 7.17
C GLY A 29 4.19 10.21 7.88
N SER A 30 2.95 9.91 7.56
CA SER A 30 2.31 8.66 7.94
C SER A 30 2.86 7.52 7.08
N LEU A 31 3.02 6.36 7.69
CA LEU A 31 3.31 5.10 7.01
C LEU A 31 2.35 4.05 7.57
N ARG A 32 1.71 3.30 6.68
CA ARG A 32 0.70 2.30 7.07
C ARG A 32 1.03 0.95 6.45
N MET A 33 0.98 -0.08 7.30
CA MET A 33 0.82 -1.45 6.87
C MET A 33 -0.67 -1.80 6.87
N THR A 34 -1.13 -2.52 5.85
CA THR A 34 -2.48 -3.08 5.78
C THR A 34 -2.42 -4.59 5.91
N VAL A 35 -3.31 -5.16 6.72
CA VAL A 35 -3.44 -6.60 6.93
C VAL A 35 -4.78 -7.04 6.34
N LEU A 36 -4.73 -7.99 5.42
CA LEU A 36 -5.88 -8.56 4.73
C LEU A 36 -5.99 -10.05 5.11
N GLU A 37 -7.14 -10.45 5.62
CA GLU A 37 -7.44 -11.84 5.94
C GLU A 37 -8.01 -12.53 4.72
N THR A 38 -7.50 -13.72 4.43
CA THR A 38 -7.98 -14.61 3.36
C THR A 38 -8.08 -16.04 3.89
N ALA A 39 -8.71 -16.91 3.14
CA ALA A 39 -8.77 -18.34 3.48
C ALA A 39 -7.38 -18.99 3.55
N ALA A 40 -6.39 -18.44 2.82
CA ALA A 40 -5.01 -18.92 2.83
C ALA A 40 -4.17 -18.36 3.99
N GLY A 41 -4.70 -17.42 4.78
CA GLY A 41 -4.01 -16.71 5.85
C GLY A 41 -3.93 -15.20 5.61
N LEU A 42 -3.06 -14.53 6.35
CA LEU A 42 -2.95 -13.07 6.32
C LEU A 42 -1.98 -12.59 5.24
N VAL A 43 -2.36 -11.54 4.54
CA VAL A 43 -1.51 -10.78 3.62
C VAL A 43 -1.09 -9.47 4.29
N LEU A 44 0.20 -9.27 4.51
CA LEU A 44 0.76 -8.02 5.03
C LEU A 44 1.22 -7.14 3.86
N HIS A 45 0.44 -6.12 3.52
CA HIS A 45 0.78 -5.14 2.49
C HIS A 45 1.61 -4.01 3.08
N SER A 46 2.79 -3.75 2.49
CA SER A 46 3.75 -2.74 2.96
C SER A 46 4.15 -2.92 4.42
N PRO A 47 4.83 -4.02 4.79
CA PRO A 47 5.27 -4.25 6.16
C PRO A 47 6.04 -3.06 6.74
N VAL A 48 5.77 -2.75 8.02
CA VAL A 48 6.46 -1.73 8.82
C VAL A 48 7.28 -2.41 9.93
N ALA A 49 8.00 -1.64 10.73
CA ALA A 49 8.64 -2.19 11.93
C ALA A 49 7.57 -2.78 12.85
N LEU A 50 7.77 -4.03 13.32
CA LEU A 50 6.83 -4.76 14.15
C LEU A 50 7.46 -4.99 15.52
N ASP A 51 6.88 -4.43 16.57
CA ASP A 51 7.22 -4.80 17.94
C ASP A 51 6.66 -6.19 18.30
N GLU A 52 6.99 -6.67 19.50
CA GLU A 52 6.59 -8.01 19.91
C GLU A 52 5.08 -8.13 20.10
N ASP A 53 4.43 -7.09 20.63
CA ASP A 53 2.99 -7.08 20.88
C ASP A 53 2.22 -7.16 19.56
N VAL A 54 2.63 -6.40 18.54
CA VAL A 54 2.02 -6.48 17.20
C VAL A 54 2.26 -7.84 16.55
N ARG A 55 3.47 -8.42 16.67
CA ARG A 55 3.72 -9.77 16.13
C ARG A 55 2.82 -10.82 16.78
N ASN A 56 2.61 -10.72 18.10
CA ASN A 56 1.72 -11.62 18.84
C ASN A 56 0.25 -11.41 18.43
N ALA A 57 -0.18 -10.16 18.28
CA ALA A 57 -1.51 -9.83 17.77
C ALA A 57 -1.73 -10.39 16.35
N LEU A 58 -0.77 -10.23 15.44
CA LEU A 58 -0.84 -10.81 14.09
C LEU A 58 -0.96 -12.34 14.13
N ARG A 59 -0.13 -13.03 14.95
CA ARG A 59 -0.20 -14.49 15.09
C ARG A 59 -1.54 -14.96 15.67
N SER A 60 -2.16 -14.16 16.53
CA SER A 60 -3.49 -14.49 17.09
C SER A 60 -4.61 -14.35 16.06
N LEU A 61 -4.43 -13.54 15.02
CA LEU A 61 -5.37 -13.41 13.90
C LEU A 61 -5.26 -14.56 12.89
N GLY A 62 -4.05 -15.11 12.72
CA GLY A 62 -3.81 -16.21 11.79
C GLY A 62 -2.37 -16.34 11.34
N GLU A 63 -2.12 -17.31 10.46
CA GLU A 63 -0.82 -17.49 9.82
C GLU A 63 -0.56 -16.38 8.80
N ILE A 64 0.68 -15.90 8.73
CA ILE A 64 1.09 -14.93 7.72
C ILE A 64 1.43 -15.69 6.44
N ALA A 65 0.51 -15.64 5.47
CA ALA A 65 0.66 -16.35 4.19
C ALA A 65 1.52 -15.54 3.19
N VAL A 66 1.37 -14.21 3.20
CA VAL A 66 2.03 -13.34 2.21
C VAL A 66 2.60 -12.08 2.85
N LEU A 67 3.84 -11.76 2.54
CA LEU A 67 4.47 -10.45 2.71
C LEU A 67 4.49 -9.76 1.34
N PHE A 68 3.81 -8.62 1.22
CA PHE A 68 3.64 -7.93 -0.05
C PHE A 68 4.35 -6.58 -0.05
N ALA A 69 5.38 -6.44 -0.89
CA ALA A 69 6.00 -5.15 -1.18
C ALA A 69 5.30 -4.51 -2.39
N PRO A 70 4.48 -3.46 -2.20
CA PRO A 70 3.67 -2.91 -3.28
C PRO A 70 4.48 -2.24 -4.40
N ASN A 71 5.64 -1.66 -4.08
CA ASN A 71 6.47 -0.93 -5.03
C ASN A 71 7.96 -0.92 -4.64
N LEU A 72 8.80 -0.24 -5.42
CA LEU A 72 10.25 -0.18 -5.23
C LEU A 72 10.71 0.67 -4.02
N PHE A 73 9.80 1.32 -3.29
CA PHE A 73 10.13 2.10 -2.08
C PHE A 73 9.59 1.46 -0.80
N HIS A 74 8.45 0.77 -0.84
CA HIS A 74 7.80 0.13 0.30
C HIS A 74 8.37 -1.25 0.61
N HIS A 75 9.67 -1.32 0.88
CA HIS A 75 10.40 -2.57 1.16
C HIS A 75 11.29 -2.51 2.41
N MET A 76 11.38 -1.35 3.09
CA MET A 76 12.37 -1.11 4.14
C MET A 76 12.32 -2.14 5.27
N TYR A 77 11.13 -2.61 5.61
CA TYR A 77 10.92 -3.58 6.69
C TYR A 77 10.62 -5.00 6.19
N LEU A 78 10.65 -5.22 4.87
CA LEU A 78 10.28 -6.50 4.27
C LEU A 78 11.19 -7.64 4.75
N ARG A 79 12.51 -7.41 4.86
CA ARG A 79 13.45 -8.42 5.34
C ARG A 79 13.22 -8.76 6.80
N ALA A 80 13.09 -7.76 7.66
CA ALA A 80 12.76 -7.97 9.07
C ALA A 80 11.42 -8.72 9.24
N ALA A 81 10.42 -8.39 8.41
CA ALA A 81 9.15 -9.12 8.42
C ALA A 81 9.33 -10.59 8.00
N GLN A 82 10.17 -10.86 6.98
CA GLN A 82 10.48 -12.24 6.57
C GLN A 82 11.22 -13.02 7.67
N ASP A 83 12.14 -12.38 8.39
CA ASP A 83 12.85 -13.01 9.51
C ASP A 83 11.86 -13.41 10.64
N HIS A 84 10.77 -12.65 10.83
CA HIS A 84 9.72 -12.97 11.79
C HIS A 84 8.70 -14.00 11.28
N PHE A 85 8.51 -14.08 9.95
CA PHE A 85 7.54 -14.94 9.28
C PHE A 85 8.19 -15.69 8.10
N PRO A 86 9.11 -16.63 8.38
CA PRO A 86 9.97 -17.24 7.36
C PRO A 86 9.22 -18.13 6.35
N ASN A 87 8.03 -18.61 6.72
CA ASN A 87 7.21 -19.46 5.84
C ASN A 87 6.35 -18.64 4.86
N ALA A 88 6.21 -17.33 5.09
CA ALA A 88 5.41 -16.49 4.21
C ALA A 88 6.01 -16.40 2.80
N ARG A 89 5.14 -16.40 1.78
CA ARG A 89 5.53 -16.01 0.42
C ARG A 89 5.87 -14.54 0.41
N VAL A 90 6.90 -14.14 -0.32
CA VAL A 90 7.30 -12.74 -0.45
C VAL A 90 7.01 -12.27 -1.86
N LEU A 91 5.97 -11.46 -2.03
CA LEU A 91 5.59 -10.91 -3.33
C LEU A 91 6.23 -9.53 -3.51
N VAL A 92 7.00 -9.37 -4.58
CA VAL A 92 7.83 -8.18 -4.82
C VAL A 92 7.59 -7.62 -6.23
N PRO A 93 7.69 -6.29 -6.41
CA PRO A 93 7.63 -5.68 -7.73
C PRO A 93 8.88 -6.02 -8.55
N LYS A 94 8.73 -6.06 -9.85
CA LYS A 94 9.86 -6.22 -10.79
C LYS A 94 10.94 -5.18 -10.52
N GLY A 95 12.16 -5.63 -10.35
CA GLY A 95 13.33 -4.77 -10.10
C GLY A 95 13.72 -4.63 -8.64
N LEU A 96 12.88 -5.00 -7.67
CA LEU A 96 13.21 -4.90 -6.25
C LEU A 96 14.40 -5.79 -5.87
N GLU A 97 14.46 -7.02 -6.38
CA GLU A 97 15.55 -7.96 -6.10
C GLU A 97 16.91 -7.43 -6.57
N ARG A 98 16.96 -6.62 -7.64
CA ARG A 98 18.19 -5.95 -8.07
C ARG A 98 18.65 -4.88 -7.09
N LYS A 99 17.71 -4.26 -6.38
CA LYS A 99 17.97 -3.15 -5.45
C LYS A 99 18.45 -3.65 -4.08
N ILE A 100 17.86 -4.74 -3.58
CA ILE A 100 18.05 -5.17 -2.19
C ILE A 100 18.38 -6.67 -2.03
N GLY A 101 18.64 -7.37 -3.14
CA GLY A 101 18.89 -8.81 -3.16
C GLY A 101 17.63 -9.66 -3.12
N LYS A 102 17.80 -10.95 -3.31
CA LYS A 102 16.71 -11.91 -3.28
C LYS A 102 16.26 -12.22 -1.86
N PHE A 103 15.01 -12.60 -1.73
CA PHE A 103 14.40 -13.13 -0.52
C PHE A 103 14.15 -14.64 -0.66
N ALA A 104 14.11 -15.35 0.45
CA ALA A 104 13.59 -16.70 0.45
C ALA A 104 12.09 -16.65 0.08
N ASN A 105 11.62 -17.64 -0.64
CA ASN A 105 10.22 -17.75 -1.10
C ASN A 105 9.71 -16.49 -1.84
N SER A 106 10.61 -15.74 -2.52
CA SER A 106 10.21 -14.54 -3.26
C SER A 106 9.72 -14.86 -4.67
N GLU A 107 8.70 -14.13 -5.07
CA GLU A 107 8.10 -14.17 -6.40
C GLU A 107 7.90 -12.73 -6.92
N ILE A 108 8.27 -12.47 -8.16
CA ILE A 108 7.99 -11.19 -8.82
C ILE A 108 6.52 -11.16 -9.23
N VAL A 109 5.81 -10.12 -8.80
CA VAL A 109 4.41 -9.92 -9.18
C VAL A 109 4.29 -9.70 -10.69
N THR A 110 3.38 -10.44 -11.30
CA THR A 110 2.99 -10.35 -12.71
C THR A 110 1.47 -10.43 -12.80
N ASP A 111 0.89 -10.17 -13.97
CA ASP A 111 -0.57 -10.28 -14.17
C ASP A 111 -1.12 -11.70 -13.93
N LYS A 112 -0.24 -12.72 -13.86
CA LYS A 112 -0.60 -14.12 -13.58
C LYS A 112 -0.42 -14.49 -12.10
N THR A 113 0.10 -13.60 -11.27
CA THR A 113 0.32 -13.89 -9.85
C THR A 113 -1.02 -14.02 -9.13
N VAL A 114 -1.18 -15.09 -8.37
CA VAL A 114 -2.33 -15.27 -7.48
C VAL A 114 -1.89 -14.89 -6.07
N VAL A 115 -2.40 -13.76 -5.56
CA VAL A 115 -2.13 -13.31 -4.19
C VAL A 115 -2.93 -14.15 -3.20
N ALA A 116 -4.27 -14.21 -3.39
CA ALA A 116 -5.17 -15.11 -2.71
C ALA A 116 -6.36 -15.37 -3.66
N ASP A 117 -6.58 -16.63 -4.00
CA ASP A 117 -7.50 -17.02 -5.07
C ASP A 117 -8.94 -16.57 -4.80
N GLY A 118 -9.47 -15.80 -5.75
CA GLY A 118 -10.84 -15.28 -5.70
C GLY A 118 -11.12 -14.21 -4.61
N GLU A 119 -10.19 -13.96 -3.67
CA GLU A 119 -10.38 -13.04 -2.55
C GLU A 119 -9.65 -11.71 -2.73
N ILE A 120 -8.49 -11.74 -3.40
CA ILE A 120 -7.70 -10.55 -3.70
C ILE A 120 -7.43 -10.48 -5.20
N GLU A 121 -7.90 -9.39 -5.82
CA GLU A 121 -7.50 -8.99 -7.16
C GLU A 121 -6.34 -7.99 -7.07
N HIS A 122 -5.60 -7.85 -8.15
CA HIS A 122 -4.52 -6.89 -8.22
C HIS A 122 -4.37 -6.29 -9.62
N ALA A 123 -3.79 -5.09 -9.68
CA ALA A 123 -3.38 -4.46 -10.92
C ALA A 123 -2.05 -3.73 -10.72
N THR A 124 -1.16 -3.85 -11.69
CA THR A 124 0.14 -3.16 -11.67
C THR A 124 0.12 -2.00 -12.64
N LEU A 125 0.52 -0.80 -12.18
CA LEU A 125 0.72 0.34 -13.06
C LEU A 125 2.02 0.13 -13.85
N SER A 126 1.90 -0.40 -15.06
CA SER A 126 3.03 -0.60 -15.96
C SER A 126 3.51 0.74 -16.55
N GLY A 127 4.79 0.79 -16.99
CA GLY A 127 5.38 2.01 -17.55
C GLY A 127 5.66 3.12 -16.53
N HIS A 128 5.61 2.81 -15.24
CA HIS A 128 5.89 3.72 -14.13
C HIS A 128 7.08 3.23 -13.29
N ASP A 129 8.01 4.15 -12.93
CA ASP A 129 9.26 3.81 -12.22
C ASP A 129 9.05 3.12 -10.85
N LEU A 130 7.89 3.30 -10.21
CA LEU A 130 7.58 2.62 -8.95
C LEU A 130 7.28 1.14 -9.13
N ASN A 131 6.80 0.72 -10.30
CA ASN A 131 6.24 -0.63 -10.52
C ASN A 131 5.24 -1.02 -9.44
N GLU A 132 4.34 -0.08 -9.06
CA GLU A 132 3.38 -0.33 -7.99
C GLU A 132 2.24 -1.22 -8.44
N THR A 133 1.95 -2.21 -7.59
CA THR A 133 0.79 -3.07 -7.68
C THR A 133 -0.18 -2.72 -6.57
N VAL A 134 -1.42 -2.40 -6.92
CA VAL A 134 -2.53 -2.22 -5.98
C VAL A 134 -3.27 -3.54 -5.76
N LEU A 135 -3.85 -3.71 -4.57
CA LEU A 135 -4.65 -4.88 -4.22
C LEU A 135 -6.11 -4.47 -4.01
N PHE A 136 -7.04 -5.29 -4.46
CA PHE A 136 -8.46 -5.13 -4.12
C PHE A 136 -8.91 -6.33 -3.29
N HIS A 137 -9.24 -6.09 -2.03
CA HIS A 137 -9.77 -7.09 -1.11
C HIS A 137 -11.29 -7.14 -1.24
N ARG A 138 -11.81 -8.21 -1.85
CA ARG A 138 -13.23 -8.36 -2.21
C ARG A 138 -14.14 -8.32 -0.98
N ARG A 139 -13.80 -9.06 0.09
CA ARG A 139 -14.63 -9.15 1.30
C ARG A 139 -14.94 -7.76 1.89
N SER A 140 -13.95 -6.90 2.05
CA SER A 140 -14.12 -5.56 2.62
C SER A 140 -14.39 -4.47 1.59
N GLY A 141 -14.40 -4.78 0.27
CA GLY A 141 -14.54 -3.80 -0.80
C GLY A 141 -13.45 -2.72 -0.76
N THR A 142 -12.23 -3.11 -0.39
CA THR A 142 -11.14 -2.17 -0.13
C THR A 142 -10.05 -2.25 -1.18
N LEU A 143 -9.74 -1.12 -1.81
CA LEU A 143 -8.55 -0.91 -2.60
C LEU A 143 -7.39 -0.54 -1.68
N VAL A 144 -6.28 -1.28 -1.77
CA VAL A 144 -5.05 -1.02 -1.00
C VAL A 144 -3.96 -0.55 -1.95
N THR A 145 -3.38 0.62 -1.68
CA THR A 145 -2.32 1.24 -2.48
C THR A 145 -1.24 1.81 -1.58
N ALA A 146 -0.07 2.07 -2.11
CA ALA A 146 1.01 2.70 -1.38
C ALA A 146 1.19 4.16 -1.79
N ASP A 147 1.82 4.41 -2.94
CA ASP A 147 2.22 5.73 -3.41
C ASP A 147 1.37 6.27 -4.57
N LEU A 148 0.43 5.48 -5.11
CA LEU A 148 -0.40 5.91 -6.24
C LEU A 148 -1.55 6.84 -5.82
N LEU A 149 -1.78 7.03 -4.53
CA LEU A 149 -2.72 8.01 -3.99
C LEU A 149 -2.26 8.49 -2.61
N TYR A 150 -2.42 9.78 -2.34
CA TYR A 150 -2.13 10.42 -1.05
C TYR A 150 -3.34 11.19 -0.57
N ASN A 151 -3.53 11.24 0.76
CA ASN A 151 -4.63 12.00 1.36
C ASN A 151 -4.17 12.67 2.67
N TYR A 152 -3.23 13.62 2.57
CA TYR A 152 -2.79 14.39 3.73
C TYR A 152 -3.80 15.46 4.11
N GLN A 153 -4.07 15.61 5.39
CA GLN A 153 -5.14 16.43 5.94
C GLN A 153 -4.62 17.60 6.81
N PRO A 154 -5.50 18.53 7.22
CA PRO A 154 -5.16 19.76 7.95
C PRO A 154 -4.44 19.64 9.30
N GLU A 155 -4.30 18.47 9.91
CA GLU A 155 -3.67 18.29 11.23
C GLU A 155 -2.16 18.54 11.25
N HIS A 156 -1.54 18.57 10.08
CA HIS A 156 -0.10 18.79 9.96
C HIS A 156 0.30 20.20 10.40
N ASN A 157 1.52 20.35 10.92
CA ASN A 157 2.10 21.67 11.24
C ASN A 157 2.30 22.51 9.95
N PHE A 158 2.66 23.78 10.11
CA PHE A 158 2.77 24.72 8.98
C PHE A 158 3.77 24.25 7.92
N THR A 159 4.94 23.74 8.31
CA THR A 159 5.99 23.29 7.38
C THR A 159 5.55 22.05 6.62
N GLU A 160 4.91 21.11 7.29
CA GLU A 160 4.34 19.91 6.67
C GLU A 160 3.19 20.27 5.70
N LYS A 161 2.31 21.18 6.09
CA LYS A 161 1.26 21.71 5.21
C LYS A 161 1.84 22.32 3.93
N LEU A 162 2.89 23.13 4.08
CA LEU A 162 3.56 23.73 2.92
C LEU A 162 4.20 22.66 2.01
N PHE A 163 4.89 21.69 2.61
CA PHE A 163 5.50 20.58 1.88
C PHE A 163 4.45 19.76 1.12
N PHE A 164 3.39 19.28 1.78
CA PHE A 164 2.36 18.47 1.13
C PHE A 164 1.56 19.25 0.08
N ARG A 165 1.38 20.56 0.25
CA ARG A 165 0.82 21.43 -0.81
C ARG A 165 1.76 21.57 -1.99
N ALA A 166 3.06 21.75 -1.76
CA ALA A 166 4.05 21.86 -2.82
C ALA A 166 4.12 20.60 -3.69
N ILE A 167 3.97 19.40 -3.10
CA ILE A 167 3.89 18.15 -3.86
C ILE A 167 2.48 17.80 -4.36
N GLY A 168 1.48 18.63 -4.04
CA GLY A 168 0.13 18.53 -4.57
C GLY A 168 -0.75 17.45 -3.93
N CYS A 169 -0.43 17.01 -2.69
CA CYS A 169 -1.14 15.90 -2.00
C CYS A 169 -1.92 16.32 -0.76
N TYR A 170 -2.20 17.62 -0.57
CA TYR A 170 -2.81 18.12 0.65
C TYR A 170 -4.29 18.46 0.47
N GLY A 171 -5.10 18.11 1.47
CA GLY A 171 -6.49 18.51 1.62
C GLY A 171 -7.53 17.62 0.97
N VAL A 172 -7.18 16.91 -0.10
CA VAL A 172 -8.04 15.95 -0.81
C VAL A 172 -7.22 14.78 -1.35
N PRO A 173 -7.84 13.61 -1.61
CA PRO A 173 -7.15 12.49 -2.22
C PRO A 173 -6.57 12.87 -3.59
N ARG A 174 -5.25 12.73 -3.76
CA ARG A 174 -4.56 13.10 -5.00
C ARG A 174 -3.32 12.25 -5.27
N VAL A 175 -2.97 12.16 -6.53
CA VAL A 175 -1.65 11.70 -7.00
C VAL A 175 -0.68 12.87 -6.93
N ALA A 176 0.51 12.67 -6.36
CA ALA A 176 1.53 13.73 -6.29
C ALA A 176 2.00 14.14 -7.68
N PHE A 177 2.33 15.42 -7.87
CA PHE A 177 2.70 15.95 -9.19
C PHE A 177 3.97 15.30 -9.76
N TYR A 178 4.88 14.82 -8.92
CA TYR A 178 6.15 14.23 -9.35
C TYR A 178 5.98 12.90 -10.09
N HIS A 179 4.81 12.24 -9.97
CA HIS A 179 4.51 11.02 -10.74
C HIS A 179 4.63 11.24 -12.25
N ARG A 180 4.38 12.48 -12.75
CA ARG A 180 4.60 12.81 -14.18
C ARG A 180 6.02 12.54 -14.64
N TYR A 181 7.01 12.62 -13.76
CA TYR A 181 8.40 12.35 -14.06
C TYR A 181 8.79 10.87 -13.92
N ALA A 182 7.96 10.11 -13.23
CA ALA A 182 8.13 8.67 -13.02
C ALA A 182 7.39 7.84 -14.09
N ILE A 183 6.48 8.44 -14.85
CA ILE A 183 5.81 7.80 -15.98
C ILE A 183 6.78 7.76 -17.16
N ARG A 184 7.19 6.55 -17.58
CA ARG A 184 8.05 6.28 -18.74
C ARG A 184 7.26 5.90 -19.97
N ASP A 185 6.10 5.25 -19.75
CA ASP A 185 5.18 4.85 -20.80
C ASP A 185 3.75 5.05 -20.31
N LYS A 186 3.00 5.89 -20.99
CA LYS A 186 1.60 6.19 -20.65
C LYS A 186 0.62 5.09 -21.05
N SER A 187 1.03 4.16 -21.93
CA SER A 187 0.15 3.10 -22.40
C SER A 187 -0.40 2.21 -21.29
N GLY A 188 0.31 2.11 -20.15
CA GLY A 188 -0.13 1.36 -18.98
C GLY A 188 -1.21 2.05 -18.15
N ILE A 189 -1.45 3.37 -18.32
CA ILE A 189 -2.38 4.12 -17.46
C ILE A 189 -3.83 3.73 -17.71
N ALA A 190 -4.28 3.73 -18.96
CA ALA A 190 -5.66 3.43 -19.30
C ALA A 190 -6.09 2.01 -18.91
N PRO A 191 -5.34 0.93 -19.22
CA PRO A 191 -5.67 -0.42 -18.76
C PRO A 191 -5.70 -0.55 -17.21
N PHE A 192 -4.76 0.12 -16.52
CA PHE A 192 -4.74 0.15 -15.06
C PHE A 192 -5.98 0.84 -14.47
N GLN A 193 -6.39 2.00 -15.04
CA GLN A 193 -7.60 2.70 -14.61
C GLN A 193 -8.86 1.88 -14.89
N GLU A 194 -8.93 1.17 -16.02
CA GLU A 194 -10.04 0.28 -16.36
C GLU A 194 -10.14 -0.88 -15.36
N ALA A 195 -9.02 -1.54 -15.06
CA ALA A 195 -8.99 -2.62 -14.06
C ALA A 195 -9.48 -2.14 -12.69
N VAL A 196 -8.92 -1.06 -12.15
CA VAL A 196 -9.35 -0.50 -10.85
C VAL A 196 -10.78 0.00 -10.89
N GLY A 197 -11.20 0.62 -11.98
CA GLY A 197 -12.57 1.14 -12.17
C GLY A 197 -13.63 0.03 -12.24
N SER A 198 -13.26 -1.18 -12.61
CA SER A 198 -14.17 -2.34 -12.65
C SER A 198 -14.46 -2.93 -11.27
N TRP A 199 -13.66 -2.63 -10.26
CA TRP A 199 -13.84 -3.16 -8.91
C TRP A 199 -14.88 -2.35 -8.12
N PRO A 200 -15.72 -3.01 -7.31
CA PRO A 200 -16.71 -2.34 -6.46
C PRO A 200 -16.05 -1.75 -5.20
N VAL A 201 -15.13 -0.77 -5.41
CA VAL A 201 -14.36 -0.15 -4.34
C VAL A 201 -15.23 0.82 -3.56
N LYS A 202 -15.37 0.58 -2.24
CA LYS A 202 -16.05 1.48 -1.28
C LYS A 202 -15.07 2.12 -0.27
N ARG A 203 -13.83 1.65 -0.24
CA ARG A 203 -12.78 2.17 0.64
C ARG A 203 -11.44 2.13 -0.06
N ILE A 204 -10.61 3.15 0.15
CA ILE A 204 -9.21 3.16 -0.28
C ILE A 204 -8.33 3.30 0.96
N VAL A 205 -7.47 2.31 1.19
CA VAL A 205 -6.42 2.35 2.21
C VAL A 205 -5.09 2.58 1.51
N MET A 206 -4.49 3.75 1.76
CA MET A 206 -3.18 4.10 1.25
C MET A 206 -2.14 4.09 2.37
N CYS A 207 -0.87 3.90 2.03
CA CYS A 207 0.20 3.94 3.02
C CYS A 207 0.39 5.34 3.64
N HIS A 208 -0.12 6.39 2.98
CA HIS A 208 0.12 7.77 3.35
C HIS A 208 -1.16 8.59 3.46
N GLY A 209 -1.41 9.11 4.68
CA GLY A 209 -2.55 9.99 4.95
C GLY A 209 -3.83 9.26 5.37
N ARG A 210 -4.96 9.95 5.26
CA ARG A 210 -6.27 9.45 5.71
C ARG A 210 -6.88 8.46 4.73
N ILE A 211 -7.53 7.44 5.27
CA ILE A 211 -8.34 6.48 4.52
C ILE A 211 -9.51 7.22 3.84
N VAL A 212 -9.85 6.81 2.63
CA VAL A 212 -11.03 7.29 1.91
C VAL A 212 -12.13 6.25 2.05
N GLU A 213 -13.31 6.68 2.51
CA GLU A 213 -14.52 5.87 2.55
C GLU A 213 -15.62 6.62 1.79
N ALA A 214 -16.02 6.08 0.65
CA ALA A 214 -17.05 6.65 -0.21
C ALA A 214 -17.62 5.59 -1.14
N PRO A 215 -18.91 5.62 -1.46
CA PRO A 215 -19.51 4.71 -2.44
C PRO A 215 -18.83 4.79 -3.81
N GLU A 216 -18.32 5.97 -4.17
CA GLU A 216 -17.62 6.26 -5.42
C GLU A 216 -16.08 6.20 -5.31
N ALA A 217 -15.54 5.48 -4.34
CA ALA A 217 -14.10 5.46 -4.08
C ALA A 217 -13.27 5.03 -5.31
N ALA A 218 -13.75 4.08 -6.13
CA ALA A 218 -13.11 3.74 -7.40
C ALA A 218 -12.98 4.97 -8.31
N GLY A 219 -14.05 5.77 -8.44
CA GLY A 219 -14.07 7.00 -9.23
C GLY A 219 -13.10 8.05 -8.70
N ILE A 220 -12.96 8.18 -7.36
CA ILE A 220 -11.98 9.09 -6.75
C ILE A 220 -10.57 8.68 -7.15
N PHE A 221 -10.23 7.38 -7.09
CA PHE A 221 -8.92 6.89 -7.48
C PHE A 221 -8.63 7.10 -8.96
N THR A 222 -9.53 6.66 -9.85
CA THR A 222 -9.33 6.75 -11.30
C THR A 222 -9.28 8.21 -11.77
N SER A 223 -10.15 9.09 -11.24
CA SER A 223 -10.14 10.52 -11.55
C SER A 223 -8.85 11.21 -11.13
N ALA A 224 -8.21 10.78 -10.03
CA ALA A 224 -6.92 11.32 -9.61
C ALA A 224 -5.81 11.05 -10.63
N TRP A 225 -5.95 9.98 -11.45
CA TRP A 225 -5.01 9.60 -12.51
C TRP A 225 -5.33 10.18 -13.89
N GLN A 226 -6.55 10.68 -14.14
CA GLN A 226 -6.96 11.22 -15.46
C GLN A 226 -6.01 12.28 -16.00
N ARG A 227 -5.42 13.12 -15.14
CA ARG A 227 -4.49 14.18 -15.56
C ARG A 227 -3.14 13.67 -16.09
N PHE A 228 -2.86 12.37 -15.96
CA PHE A 228 -1.62 11.75 -16.44
C PHE A 228 -1.84 10.88 -17.68
N ALA A 229 -3.08 10.58 -18.01
CA ALA A 229 -3.50 9.81 -19.18
C ALA A 229 -3.14 10.51 -20.53
#